data_00055b1d4c1cbe5d61865b6d5145f5db
#
_entry.id   00055b1d4c1cbe5d61865b6d5145f5db
#
_cell.length_a   1.000
_cell.length_b   1.000
_cell.length_c   1.000
_cell.angle_alpha   90.00
_cell.angle_beta   90.00
_cell.angle_gamma   90.00
#
_symmetry.space_group_name_H-M   'P 1'
#
loop_
_entity.id
_entity.type
_entity.pdbx_description
1 polymer ?
#
loop_
_entity_poly.entity_id
_entity_poly.type
_entity_poly.pdbx_seq_one_letter_code
_entity_poly.pdbx_strand_id
1 'polypeptide(L)'
;VLPQAAKKDKPPPGILVNDIHSQLNSSRVWRIVQPDTLDGIRAALRAAQKEEKAVCISGARHAMGGQQFLADGLMIDTRRMNRLLNFDAEKGHVEFEAGIQWPQILTHLSSLQKERERQWTFAQKQTGADKLTLGGCLSANVHGRGLKMPPFIGDVESFRLLTA
;
A
#
# COMPACT_ATOMS: atom_id res chain seq x y z
N VAL A 1 -50.55 10.41 -6.31
CA VAL A 1 -49.55 10.54 -7.39
C VAL A 1 -48.25 9.96 -6.84
N LEU A 2 -47.88 8.77 -7.29
CA LEU A 2 -46.61 8.15 -6.92
C LEU A 2 -45.49 8.95 -7.61
N PRO A 3 -44.37 9.26 -6.91
CA PRO A 3 -43.23 9.92 -7.52
C PRO A 3 -42.64 9.01 -8.61
N GLN A 4 -42.47 9.56 -9.81
CA GLN A 4 -41.80 8.88 -10.90
C GLN A 4 -40.41 8.45 -10.43
N ALA A 5 -40.08 7.17 -10.62
CA ALA A 5 -38.74 6.66 -10.37
C ALA A 5 -37.71 7.48 -11.14
N ALA A 6 -36.78 8.11 -10.43
CA ALA A 6 -35.70 8.84 -11.07
C ALA A 6 -34.98 7.91 -12.05
N LYS A 7 -34.77 8.38 -13.28
CA LYS A 7 -33.96 7.68 -14.28
C LYS A 7 -32.61 7.38 -13.62
N LYS A 8 -32.27 6.11 -13.52
CA LYS A 8 -30.93 5.72 -13.09
C LYS A 8 -29.94 6.23 -14.13
N ASP A 9 -29.30 7.34 -13.83
CA ASP A 9 -28.23 7.84 -14.69
C ASP A 9 -27.19 6.74 -14.88
N LYS A 10 -26.70 6.62 -16.11
CA LYS A 10 -25.66 5.66 -16.44
C LYS A 10 -24.47 5.96 -15.54
N PRO A 11 -23.91 4.95 -14.83
CA PRO A 11 -22.80 5.20 -13.92
C PRO A 11 -21.66 5.88 -14.67
N PRO A 12 -20.98 6.86 -14.08
CA PRO A 12 -19.88 7.56 -14.73
C PRO A 12 -18.79 6.56 -15.19
N PRO A 13 -18.08 6.85 -16.29
CA PRO A 13 -17.00 5.99 -16.75
C PRO A 13 -15.92 5.86 -15.67
N GLY A 14 -15.18 4.77 -15.70
CA GLY A 14 -14.11 4.50 -14.75
C GLY A 14 -14.29 3.17 -13.99
N ILE A 15 -13.25 2.82 -13.25
CA ILE A 15 -13.16 1.56 -12.49
C ILE A 15 -13.62 1.83 -11.06
N LEU A 16 -14.66 1.11 -10.62
CA LEU A 16 -15.11 1.19 -9.23
C LEU A 16 -14.08 0.51 -8.30
N VAL A 17 -13.66 1.24 -7.29
CA VAL A 17 -12.74 0.77 -6.25
C VAL A 17 -13.33 0.99 -4.87
N ASN A 18 -12.93 0.16 -3.92
CA ASN A 18 -13.32 0.30 -2.52
C ASN A 18 -12.25 -0.30 -1.60
N ASP A 19 -12.35 -0.05 -0.30
CA ASP A 19 -11.58 -0.74 0.72
C ASP A 19 -12.00 -2.21 0.83
N ILE A 20 -11.16 -3.02 1.46
CA ILE A 20 -11.41 -4.47 1.60
C ILE A 20 -12.24 -4.84 2.84
N HIS A 21 -12.61 -3.88 3.67
CA HIS A 21 -13.32 -4.09 4.95
C HIS A 21 -14.76 -3.62 4.89
N SER A 22 -14.96 -2.31 5.06
CA SER A 22 -16.29 -1.71 5.21
C SER A 22 -17.04 -1.55 3.91
N GLN A 23 -16.31 -1.29 2.83
CA GLN A 23 -16.84 -1.03 1.49
C GLN A 23 -17.88 0.11 1.42
N LEU A 24 -17.82 1.04 2.39
CA LEU A 24 -18.76 2.15 2.49
C LEU A 24 -18.35 3.37 1.67
N ASN A 25 -17.07 3.48 1.31
CA ASN A 25 -16.48 4.67 0.68
C ASN A 25 -15.91 4.33 -0.69
N SER A 26 -16.78 3.86 -1.60
CA SER A 26 -16.36 3.56 -2.97
C SER A 26 -16.04 4.83 -3.76
N SER A 27 -15.10 4.71 -4.68
CA SER A 27 -14.75 5.76 -5.64
C SER A 27 -14.63 5.17 -7.04
N ARG A 28 -14.74 6.01 -8.08
CA ARG A 28 -14.44 5.62 -9.46
C ARG A 28 -13.17 6.29 -9.91
N VAL A 29 -12.14 5.49 -10.09
CA VAL A 29 -10.85 5.95 -10.63
C VAL A 29 -10.89 5.85 -12.16
N TRP A 30 -10.16 6.73 -12.84
CA TRP A 30 -10.03 6.68 -14.30
C TRP A 30 -9.37 5.38 -14.77
N ARG A 31 -8.23 5.03 -14.17
CA ARG A 31 -7.42 3.85 -14.52
C ARG A 31 -6.64 3.34 -13.33
N ILE A 32 -6.35 2.04 -13.31
CA ILE A 32 -5.46 1.39 -12.34
C ILE A 32 -4.21 0.90 -13.08
N VAL A 33 -3.04 1.22 -12.55
CA VAL A 33 -1.76 0.66 -12.99
C VAL A 33 -1.09 -0.06 -11.83
N GLN A 34 -0.40 -1.15 -12.13
CA GLN A 34 0.29 -1.99 -11.15
C GLN A 34 1.76 -2.12 -11.54
N PRO A 35 2.58 -1.09 -11.32
CA PRO A 35 3.99 -1.14 -11.63
C PRO A 35 4.71 -2.15 -10.71
N ASP A 36 5.73 -2.78 -11.24
CA ASP A 36 6.66 -3.67 -10.54
C ASP A 36 8.09 -3.10 -10.49
N THR A 37 8.28 -1.90 -11.02
CA THR A 37 9.56 -1.19 -11.05
C THR A 37 9.37 0.31 -10.83
N LEU A 38 10.43 1.00 -10.42
CA LEU A 38 10.44 2.47 -10.33
C LEU A 38 10.18 3.14 -11.69
N ASP A 39 10.69 2.56 -12.77
CA ASP A 39 10.43 3.10 -14.11
C ASP A 39 8.98 2.92 -14.54
N GLY A 40 8.33 1.85 -14.08
CA GLY A 40 6.89 1.68 -14.22
C GLY A 40 6.09 2.76 -13.50
N ILE A 41 6.51 3.16 -12.28
CA ILE A 41 5.89 4.31 -11.58
C ILE A 41 6.12 5.60 -12.36
N ARG A 42 7.35 5.88 -12.79
CA ARG A 42 7.67 7.07 -13.60
C ARG A 42 6.85 7.13 -14.89
N ALA A 43 6.67 5.99 -15.55
CA ALA A 43 5.82 5.90 -16.74
C ALA A 43 4.36 6.20 -16.43
N ALA A 44 3.84 5.70 -15.30
CA ALA A 44 2.48 5.99 -14.84
C ALA A 44 2.28 7.48 -14.54
N LEU A 45 3.24 8.12 -13.87
CA LEU A 45 3.20 9.56 -13.59
C LEU A 45 3.20 10.39 -14.89
N ARG A 46 4.07 10.07 -15.84
CA ARG A 46 4.08 10.75 -17.16
C ARG A 46 2.77 10.54 -17.94
N ALA A 47 2.20 9.35 -17.85
CA ALA A 47 0.90 9.07 -18.49
C ALA A 47 -0.23 9.89 -17.85
N ALA A 48 -0.26 10.01 -16.52
CA ALA A 48 -1.24 10.83 -15.81
C ALA A 48 -1.09 12.31 -16.20
N GLN A 49 0.14 12.83 -16.23
CA GLN A 49 0.42 14.20 -16.62
C GLN A 49 -0.07 14.49 -18.05
N LYS A 50 0.21 13.60 -19.02
CA LYS A 50 -0.22 13.74 -20.41
C LYS A 50 -1.75 13.79 -20.56
N GLU A 51 -2.46 13.04 -19.72
CA GLU A 51 -3.93 12.95 -19.73
C GLU A 51 -4.57 13.93 -18.74
N GLU A 52 -3.81 14.85 -18.17
CA GLU A 52 -4.23 15.83 -17.16
C GLU A 52 -4.99 15.19 -15.98
N LYS A 53 -4.54 14.01 -15.56
CA LYS A 53 -5.12 13.25 -14.45
C LYS A 53 -4.30 13.38 -13.18
N ALA A 54 -4.97 13.63 -12.08
CA ALA A 54 -4.34 13.54 -10.77
C ALA A 54 -4.05 12.06 -10.42
N VAL A 55 -3.10 11.84 -9.52
CA VAL A 55 -2.62 10.50 -9.15
C VAL A 55 -2.95 10.21 -7.70
N CYS A 56 -3.41 9.01 -7.42
CA CYS A 56 -3.49 8.46 -6.08
C CYS A 56 -2.70 7.14 -5.98
N ILE A 57 -2.25 6.83 -4.78
CA ILE A 57 -1.44 5.63 -4.51
C ILE A 57 -2.20 4.73 -3.54
N SER A 58 -2.22 3.44 -3.85
CA SER A 58 -2.88 2.44 -3.02
C SER A 58 -1.95 1.23 -2.83
N GLY A 59 -1.91 0.73 -1.61
CA GLY A 59 -1.41 -0.59 -1.29
C GLY A 59 -2.56 -1.62 -1.29
N ALA A 60 -2.69 -2.39 -0.20
CA ALA A 60 -3.69 -3.43 -0.06
C ALA A 60 -5.10 -2.93 0.33
N ARG A 61 -5.35 -1.65 0.31
CA ARG A 61 -6.66 -0.98 0.50
C ARG A 61 -7.32 -1.25 1.86
N HIS A 62 -6.52 -1.21 2.92
CA HIS A 62 -7.02 -1.39 4.28
C HIS A 62 -7.59 -0.11 4.92
N ALA A 63 -7.37 1.06 4.35
CA ALA A 63 -7.90 2.32 4.86
C ALA A 63 -9.39 2.43 4.52
N MET A 64 -10.25 2.35 5.54
CA MET A 64 -11.70 2.24 5.38
C MET A 64 -12.40 3.56 5.02
N GLY A 65 -11.73 4.69 5.21
CA GLY A 65 -12.28 6.02 4.87
C GLY A 65 -12.21 6.39 3.39
N GLY A 66 -11.69 5.51 2.52
CA GLY A 66 -11.55 5.80 1.08
C GLY A 66 -10.46 6.83 0.73
N GLN A 67 -9.68 7.28 1.71
CA GLN A 67 -8.66 8.34 1.56
C GLN A 67 -7.54 8.00 0.56
N GLN A 68 -7.37 6.72 0.20
CA GLN A 68 -6.42 6.24 -0.81
C GLN A 68 -6.99 6.31 -2.23
N PHE A 69 -8.21 6.77 -2.43
CA PHE A 69 -8.85 6.83 -3.73
C PHE A 69 -9.09 8.28 -4.16
N LEU A 70 -8.97 8.53 -5.44
CA LEU A 70 -9.26 9.82 -6.05
C LEU A 70 -10.18 9.61 -7.25
N ALA A 71 -11.35 10.22 -7.20
CA ALA A 71 -12.32 10.15 -8.31
C ALA A 71 -11.69 10.69 -9.60
N ASP A 72 -11.89 9.97 -10.71
CA ASP A 72 -11.32 10.25 -12.02
C ASP A 72 -9.78 10.33 -12.08
N GLY A 73 -9.08 9.94 -11.01
CA GLY A 73 -7.63 9.91 -10.95
C GLY A 73 -7.03 8.60 -11.49
N LEU A 74 -5.73 8.63 -11.82
CA LEU A 74 -4.96 7.43 -12.06
C LEU A 74 -4.52 6.83 -10.71
N MET A 75 -4.93 5.60 -10.45
CA MET A 75 -4.53 4.87 -9.24
C MET A 75 -3.30 4.00 -9.51
N ILE A 76 -2.24 4.23 -8.75
CA ILE A 76 -1.05 3.37 -8.72
C ILE A 76 -1.22 2.36 -7.58
N ASP A 77 -1.41 1.09 -7.93
CA ASP A 77 -1.46 -0.03 -6.98
C ASP A 77 -0.05 -0.62 -6.84
N THR A 78 0.57 -0.41 -5.69
CA THR A 78 1.99 -0.74 -5.46
C THR A 78 2.24 -2.21 -5.12
N ARG A 79 1.24 -3.05 -4.99
CA ARG A 79 1.38 -4.43 -4.48
C ARG A 79 2.30 -5.34 -5.29
N ARG A 80 2.63 -4.99 -6.54
CA ARG A 80 3.61 -5.71 -7.35
C ARG A 80 5.05 -5.31 -7.06
N MET A 81 5.26 -4.20 -6.35
CA MET A 81 6.56 -3.81 -5.81
C MET A 81 6.76 -4.47 -4.44
N ASN A 82 7.05 -5.75 -4.45
CA ASN A 82 7.02 -6.60 -3.24
C ASN A 82 8.31 -7.41 -3.03
N ARG A 83 9.43 -6.94 -3.57
CA ARG A 83 10.71 -7.63 -3.45
C ARG A 83 11.41 -7.30 -2.14
N LEU A 84 12.15 -8.28 -1.63
CA LEU A 84 13.27 -8.07 -0.72
C LEU A 84 14.44 -7.49 -1.54
N LEU A 85 15.00 -6.38 -1.11
CA LEU A 85 16.10 -5.69 -1.79
C LEU A 85 17.45 -5.97 -1.14
N ASN A 86 17.51 -5.96 0.19
CA ASN A 86 18.74 -6.22 0.94
C ASN A 86 18.43 -6.75 2.35
N PHE A 87 19.38 -7.51 2.90
CA PHE A 87 19.35 -7.97 4.30
C PHE A 87 20.76 -7.92 4.88
N ASP A 88 20.98 -6.99 5.80
CA ASP A 88 22.21 -6.91 6.63
C ASP A 88 21.96 -7.64 7.96
N ALA A 89 22.45 -8.85 8.03
CA ALA A 89 22.23 -9.71 9.18
C ALA A 89 23.13 -9.37 10.40
N GLU A 90 24.14 -8.54 10.23
CA GLU A 90 24.96 -8.08 11.36
C GLU A 90 24.28 -6.94 12.08
N LYS A 91 23.68 -6.02 11.34
CA LYS A 91 22.95 -4.87 11.90
C LYS A 91 21.48 -5.15 12.16
N GLY A 92 20.94 -6.23 11.61
CA GLY A 92 19.50 -6.51 11.66
C GLY A 92 18.69 -5.56 10.80
N HIS A 93 19.26 -5.03 9.72
CA HIS A 93 18.56 -4.15 8.80
C HIS A 93 18.07 -4.94 7.59
N VAL A 94 16.85 -4.66 7.17
CA VAL A 94 16.26 -5.25 5.98
C VAL A 94 15.60 -4.18 5.12
N GLU A 95 15.82 -4.24 3.81
CA GLU A 95 15.24 -3.33 2.84
C GLU A 95 14.24 -4.06 1.96
N PHE A 96 13.04 -3.49 1.87
CA PHE A 96 11.94 -4.02 1.06
C PHE A 96 11.35 -2.95 0.16
N GLU A 97 10.72 -3.39 -0.91
CA GLU A 97 9.82 -2.53 -1.68
C GLU A 97 8.52 -2.24 -0.91
N ALA A 98 7.96 -1.06 -1.12
CA ALA A 98 6.85 -0.53 -0.34
C ALA A 98 5.53 -1.31 -0.47
N GLY A 99 5.35 -2.08 -1.55
CA GLY A 99 4.15 -2.88 -1.81
C GLY A 99 4.15 -4.26 -1.16
N ILE A 100 5.25 -4.66 -0.52
CA ILE A 100 5.34 -5.96 0.16
C ILE A 100 4.39 -6.01 1.36
N GLN A 101 3.84 -7.19 1.64
CA GLN A 101 2.92 -7.43 2.76
C GLN A 101 3.58 -8.26 3.85
N TRP A 102 3.10 -8.16 5.08
CA TRP A 102 3.68 -8.83 6.25
C TRP A 102 3.90 -10.35 6.10
N PRO A 103 2.99 -11.14 5.52
CA PRO A 103 3.26 -12.57 5.33
C PRO A 103 4.48 -12.83 4.44
N GLN A 104 4.66 -12.04 3.38
CA GLN A 104 5.83 -12.15 2.49
C GLN A 104 7.12 -11.77 3.23
N ILE A 105 7.09 -10.68 4.00
CA ILE A 105 8.21 -10.23 4.82
C ILE A 105 8.66 -11.33 5.78
N LEU A 106 7.72 -11.91 6.53
CA LEU A 106 8.01 -12.98 7.49
C LEU A 106 8.58 -14.22 6.81
N THR A 107 8.05 -14.58 5.63
CA THR A 107 8.57 -15.69 4.83
C THR A 107 10.01 -15.43 4.39
N HIS A 108 10.31 -14.24 3.88
CA HIS A 108 11.67 -13.88 3.49
C HIS A 108 12.64 -13.95 4.67
N LEU A 109 12.30 -13.32 5.80
CA LEU A 109 13.17 -13.31 6.97
C LEU A 109 13.42 -14.71 7.53
N SER A 110 12.39 -15.54 7.62
CA SER A 110 12.53 -16.92 8.07
C SER A 110 13.46 -17.72 7.13
N SER A 111 13.27 -17.58 5.82
CA SER A 111 14.09 -18.29 4.83
C SER A 111 15.56 -17.88 4.85
N LEU A 112 15.83 -16.57 4.96
CA LEU A 112 17.19 -16.01 4.96
C LEU A 112 17.99 -16.38 6.21
N GLN A 113 17.32 -16.70 7.30
CA GLN A 113 17.94 -16.92 8.59
C GLN A 113 17.84 -18.37 9.09
N LYS A 114 17.36 -19.27 8.24
CA LYS A 114 17.06 -20.67 8.62
C LYS A 114 18.23 -21.39 9.31
N GLU A 115 19.46 -21.14 8.83
CA GLU A 115 20.67 -21.79 9.33
C GLU A 115 21.39 -20.95 10.41
N ARG A 116 20.79 -19.83 10.87
CA ARG A 116 21.40 -18.96 11.87
C ARG A 116 20.97 -19.35 13.27
N GLU A 117 21.93 -19.38 14.17
CA GLU A 117 21.72 -19.63 15.60
C GLU A 117 20.93 -18.50 16.27
N ARG A 118 21.20 -17.26 15.85
CA ARG A 118 20.44 -16.06 16.25
C ARG A 118 19.72 -15.47 15.06
N GLN A 119 18.44 -15.21 15.22
CA GLN A 119 17.59 -14.72 14.18
C GLN A 119 16.98 -13.36 14.56
N TRP A 120 16.96 -12.46 13.60
CA TRP A 120 16.28 -11.19 13.71
C TRP A 120 14.78 -11.35 13.46
N THR A 121 14.00 -10.57 14.18
CA THR A 121 12.56 -10.41 13.94
C THR A 121 12.16 -8.96 14.16
N PHE A 122 10.96 -8.58 13.78
CA PHE A 122 10.45 -7.24 14.03
C PHE A 122 10.12 -7.05 15.50
N ALA A 123 10.50 -5.90 16.07
CA ALA A 123 10.15 -5.51 17.41
C ALA A 123 8.64 -5.35 17.57
N GLN A 124 7.98 -4.80 16.53
CA GLN A 124 6.54 -4.71 16.50
C GLN A 124 5.98 -4.92 15.09
N LYS A 125 4.81 -5.48 15.03
CA LYS A 125 3.98 -5.65 13.85
C LYS A 125 2.56 -5.31 14.22
N GLN A 126 1.84 -4.61 13.33
CA GLN A 126 0.41 -4.42 13.49
C GLN A 126 -0.30 -5.79 13.47
N THR A 127 -0.99 -6.12 14.57
CA THR A 127 -1.53 -7.47 14.80
C THR A 127 -2.93 -7.68 14.23
N GLY A 128 -3.64 -6.62 13.88
CA GLY A 128 -5.02 -6.69 13.41
C GLY A 128 -5.20 -6.95 11.93
N ALA A 129 -4.13 -6.81 11.11
CA ALA A 129 -4.23 -6.96 9.66
C ALA A 129 -2.89 -7.39 9.04
N ASP A 130 -2.78 -8.65 8.68
CA ASP A 130 -1.55 -9.20 8.09
C ASP A 130 -1.29 -8.72 6.67
N LYS A 131 -2.31 -8.38 5.91
CA LYS A 131 -2.18 -8.01 4.50
C LYS A 131 -1.93 -6.51 4.25
N LEU A 132 -1.57 -5.75 5.29
CA LEU A 132 -1.07 -4.39 5.11
C LEU A 132 0.22 -4.40 4.29
N THR A 133 0.35 -3.44 3.37
CA THR A 133 1.63 -3.20 2.69
C THR A 133 2.55 -2.36 3.57
N LEU A 134 3.86 -2.55 3.42
CA LEU A 134 4.86 -1.82 4.20
C LEU A 134 4.75 -0.31 4.00
N GLY A 135 4.61 0.16 2.76
CA GLY A 135 4.39 1.58 2.46
C GLY A 135 3.08 2.12 3.04
N GLY A 136 2.02 1.30 3.07
CA GLY A 136 0.77 1.65 3.74
C GLY A 136 0.93 1.78 5.26
N CYS A 137 1.72 0.90 5.90
CA CYS A 137 2.05 0.98 7.31
C CYS A 137 2.81 2.27 7.63
N LEU A 138 3.81 2.63 6.82
CA LEU A 138 4.58 3.86 6.99
C LEU A 138 3.69 5.11 6.78
N SER A 139 2.92 5.14 5.71
CA SER A 139 2.04 6.26 5.35
C SER A 139 1.00 6.58 6.43
N ALA A 140 0.45 5.55 7.07
CA ALA A 140 -0.51 5.70 8.17
C ALA A 140 0.15 5.76 9.56
N ASN A 141 1.47 5.60 9.62
CA ASN A 141 2.24 5.46 10.86
C ASN A 141 1.55 4.53 11.85
N VAL A 142 1.23 3.32 11.38
CA VAL A 142 0.45 2.34 12.15
C VAL A 142 1.15 1.96 13.44
N HIS A 143 0.38 1.57 14.43
CA HIS A 143 0.89 1.06 15.70
C HIS A 143 0.23 -0.27 16.05
N GLY A 144 0.90 -1.07 16.84
CA GLY A 144 0.36 -2.29 17.42
C GLY A 144 -0.43 -2.03 18.72
N ARG A 145 -0.72 -3.09 19.46
CA ARG A 145 -1.45 -3.01 20.75
C ARG A 145 -0.55 -2.78 21.96
N GLY A 146 0.75 -2.72 21.76
CA GLY A 146 1.72 -2.50 22.85
C GLY A 146 1.71 -1.05 23.31
N LEU A 147 1.20 -0.78 24.52
CA LEU A 147 1.06 0.56 25.08
C LEU A 147 2.40 1.33 25.22
N LYS A 148 3.51 0.61 25.30
CA LYS A 148 4.87 1.19 25.46
C LYS A 148 5.68 1.18 24.17
N MET A 149 5.13 0.69 23.08
CA MET A 149 5.81 0.61 21.79
C MET A 149 5.54 1.86 20.96
N PRO A 150 6.56 2.45 20.32
CA PRO A 150 6.35 3.58 19.42
C PRO A 150 5.54 3.13 18.19
N PRO A 151 4.97 4.07 17.43
CA PRO A 151 4.42 3.79 16.11
C PRO A 151 5.46 3.21 15.15
N PHE A 152 5.01 2.66 14.03
CA PHE A 152 5.83 1.96 13.05
C PHE A 152 7.09 2.71 12.60
N ILE A 153 7.03 4.04 12.51
CA ILE A 153 8.19 4.87 12.15
C ILE A 153 9.39 4.67 13.09
N GLY A 154 9.17 4.23 14.33
CA GLY A 154 10.25 3.93 15.28
C GLY A 154 11.13 2.76 14.88
N ASP A 155 10.66 1.89 13.99
CA ASP A 155 11.41 0.74 13.47
C ASP A 155 11.96 0.98 12.06
N VAL A 156 11.80 2.21 11.52
CA VAL A 156 12.24 2.57 10.16
C VAL A 156 13.53 3.38 10.22
N GLU A 157 14.63 2.79 9.78
CA GLU A 157 15.93 3.46 9.70
C GLU A 157 15.96 4.51 8.58
N SER A 158 15.45 4.16 7.42
CA SER A 158 15.38 5.06 6.27
C SER A 158 14.32 4.62 5.27
N PHE A 159 13.94 5.54 4.37
CA PHE A 159 13.11 5.23 3.22
C PHE A 159 13.49 6.09 2.01
N ARG A 160 13.20 5.58 0.82
CA ARG A 160 13.35 6.32 -0.44
C ARG A 160 12.00 6.80 -0.92
N LEU A 161 11.89 8.11 -1.15
CA LEU A 161 10.68 8.76 -1.65
C LEU A 161 10.87 9.14 -3.13
N LEU A 162 9.96 8.69 -3.98
CA LEU A 162 9.85 9.20 -5.34
C LEU A 162 8.92 10.41 -5.33
N THR A 163 9.48 11.58 -5.65
CA THR A 163 8.72 12.82 -5.86
C THR A 163 8.36 12.99 -7.32
N ALA A 164 7.29 13.75 -7.58
CA ALA A 164 6.86 14.11 -8.93
C ALA A 164 7.78 15.14 -9.57
#